data_1b4ecad9b12159459b3cb55d2ac9fdcf
#
_entry.id   1b4ecad9b12159459b3cb55d2ac9fdcf
#
_cell.length_a   1.000
_cell.length_b   1.000
_cell.length_c   1.000
_cell.angle_alpha   90.00
_cell.angle_beta   90.00
_cell.angle_gamma   90.00
#
_symmetry.space_group_name_H-M   'P 1'
#
loop_
_entity.id
_entity.type
_entity.pdbx_description
1 polymer ?
#
loop_
_entity_poly.entity_id
_entity_poly.type
_entity_poly.pdbx_seq_one_letter_code
_entity_poly.pdbx_strand_id
1 'polypeptide(L)'
;FYNKGDGNYEIKNSTGTTDDITGIPKLVFDDKTADESVSAISDIKGVFDQVTGKETPSGEMFRLYNAAFARFPDASGLEYWIDKFSSGVDDERAVASSFIESPEFAERYGANVSNAKFVETLYVNVLGRDYDQEGYNYWLGNLNAGIETRYELLLGFAEADENKALFTEMTGLS
;
A
#
# COMPACT_ATOMS: atom_id res chain seq x y z
N PHE A 1 -3.85 9.09 4.25
CA PHE A 1 -3.10 10.30 4.59
C PHE A 1 -2.49 10.92 3.34
N TYR A 2 -2.37 12.24 3.33
CA TYR A 2 -1.88 13.02 2.20
C TYR A 2 -0.84 14.03 2.66
N ASN A 3 0.27 14.11 1.94
CA ASN A 3 1.27 15.16 2.10
C ASN A 3 0.95 16.29 1.10
N LYS A 4 0.61 17.46 1.59
CA LYS A 4 0.25 18.64 0.79
C LYS A 4 1.44 19.58 0.54
N GLY A 5 2.63 19.20 1.00
CA GLY A 5 3.83 20.03 0.92
C GLY A 5 3.95 21.04 2.07
N ASP A 6 5.13 21.61 2.21
CA ASP A 6 5.44 22.65 3.22
C ASP A 6 5.09 22.24 4.67
N GLY A 7 5.12 20.93 4.96
CA GLY A 7 4.79 20.39 6.28
C GLY A 7 3.30 20.30 6.59
N ASN A 8 2.44 20.42 5.57
CA ASN A 8 0.99 20.30 5.71
C ASN A 8 0.53 18.89 5.38
N TYR A 9 -0.33 18.32 6.22
CA TYR A 9 -0.87 16.97 6.08
C TYR A 9 -2.37 16.95 6.23
N GLU A 10 -3.02 16.08 5.46
CA GLU A 10 -4.46 15.85 5.51
C GLU A 10 -4.77 14.37 5.70
N ILE A 11 -5.92 14.10 6.31
CA ILE A 11 -6.55 12.78 6.33
C ILE A 11 -7.86 12.83 5.53
N LYS A 12 -8.13 11.80 4.75
CA LYS A 12 -9.40 11.64 4.02
C LYS A 12 -10.22 10.54 4.67
N ASN A 13 -11.45 10.82 5.00
CA ASN A 13 -12.38 9.83 5.54
C ASN A 13 -13.04 8.99 4.44
N SER A 14 -13.82 7.99 4.83
CA SER A 14 -14.53 7.08 3.92
C SER A 14 -15.56 7.77 3.01
N THR A 15 -16.02 8.97 3.37
CA THR A 15 -16.96 9.76 2.56
C THR A 15 -16.26 10.68 1.56
N GLY A 16 -14.92 10.71 1.58
CA GLY A 16 -14.12 11.54 0.69
C GLY A 16 -13.85 12.96 1.20
N THR A 17 -14.31 13.29 2.42
CA THR A 17 -13.99 14.57 3.07
C THR A 17 -12.58 14.54 3.62
N THR A 18 -11.83 15.63 3.46
CA THR A 18 -10.48 15.78 4.00
C THR A 18 -10.48 16.73 5.18
N ASP A 19 -9.68 16.38 6.19
CA ASP A 19 -9.42 17.20 7.37
C ASP A 19 -7.94 17.51 7.46
N ASP A 20 -7.62 18.78 7.77
CA ASP A 20 -6.24 19.20 8.04
C ASP A 20 -5.81 18.67 9.41
N ILE A 21 -4.74 17.91 9.42
CA ILE A 21 -4.15 17.34 10.64
C ILE A 21 -2.80 17.96 10.99
N THR A 22 -2.40 19.00 10.28
CA THR A 22 -1.14 19.72 10.50
C THR A 22 -1.06 20.24 11.94
N GLY A 23 -0.02 19.84 12.66
CA GLY A 23 0.19 20.28 14.04
C GLY A 23 -0.68 19.55 15.09
N ILE A 24 -1.48 18.56 14.71
CA ILE A 24 -2.23 17.74 15.67
C ILE A 24 -1.28 16.73 16.32
N PRO A 25 -1.06 16.79 17.63
CA PRO A 25 -0.03 15.97 18.28
C PRO A 25 -0.40 14.49 18.38
N LYS A 26 -1.70 14.18 18.34
CA LYS A 26 -2.21 12.82 18.46
C LYS A 26 -3.50 12.64 17.70
N LEU A 27 -3.56 11.56 16.91
CA LEU A 27 -4.77 11.10 16.22
C LEU A 27 -5.41 9.97 17.05
N VAL A 28 -6.73 10.02 17.19
CA VAL A 28 -7.52 8.97 17.82
C VAL A 28 -8.59 8.53 16.83
N PHE A 29 -8.63 7.24 16.55
CA PHE A 29 -9.60 6.64 15.67
C PHE A 29 -10.64 5.86 16.45
N ASP A 30 -11.91 6.04 16.14
CA ASP A 30 -13.02 5.31 16.80
C ASP A 30 -13.12 3.86 16.34
N ASP A 31 -12.53 3.57 15.21
CA ASP A 31 -12.58 2.28 14.53
C ASP A 31 -11.28 1.52 14.84
N LYS A 32 -11.44 0.30 15.32
CA LYS A 32 -10.31 -0.60 15.66
C LYS A 32 -9.54 -1.12 14.43
N THR A 33 -10.00 -0.82 13.23
CA THR A 33 -9.29 -1.15 11.99
C THR A 33 -8.19 -0.15 11.66
N ALA A 34 -8.17 1.02 12.31
CA ALA A 34 -7.07 1.95 12.21
C ALA A 34 -5.83 1.39 12.91
N ASP A 35 -4.71 1.44 12.23
CA ASP A 35 -3.45 0.93 12.75
C ASP A 35 -2.96 1.79 13.92
N GLU A 36 -2.79 1.18 15.09
CA GLU A 36 -2.28 1.84 16.29
C GLU A 36 -0.85 2.38 16.12
N SER A 37 -0.11 1.95 15.07
CA SER A 37 1.22 2.45 14.75
C SER A 37 1.23 3.89 14.23
N VAL A 38 0.06 4.42 13.80
CA VAL A 38 -0.09 5.79 13.30
C VAL A 38 -0.95 6.58 14.27
N SER A 39 -0.36 7.00 15.37
CA SER A 39 -1.07 7.73 16.44
C SER A 39 -0.70 9.21 16.54
N ALA A 40 0.31 9.66 15.81
CA ALA A 40 0.79 11.05 15.85
C ALA A 40 1.20 11.55 14.46
N ILE A 41 1.16 12.87 14.27
CA ILE A 41 1.62 13.50 13.03
C ILE A 41 3.11 13.19 12.72
N SER A 42 3.92 12.96 13.76
CA SER A 42 5.32 12.57 13.60
C SER A 42 5.48 11.21 12.92
N ASP A 43 4.55 10.28 13.12
CA ASP A 43 4.56 8.96 12.49
C ASP A 43 4.29 9.11 10.99
N ILE A 44 3.29 9.91 10.63
CA ILE A 44 2.92 10.23 9.24
C ILE A 44 4.06 10.95 8.54
N LYS A 45 4.63 11.97 9.18
CA LYS A 45 5.80 12.69 8.67
C LYS A 45 6.98 11.75 8.47
N GLY A 46 7.27 10.86 9.43
CA GLY A 46 8.36 9.90 9.37
C GLY A 46 8.25 8.93 8.19
N VAL A 47 7.03 8.59 7.76
CA VAL A 47 6.81 7.80 6.55
C VAL A 47 7.05 8.63 5.29
N PHE A 48 6.41 9.80 5.16
CA PHE A 48 6.55 10.63 3.98
C PHE A 48 7.97 11.15 3.75
N ASP A 49 8.72 11.43 4.81
CA ASP A 49 10.12 11.88 4.72
C ASP A 49 11.06 10.82 4.09
N GLN A 50 10.70 9.55 4.16
CA GLN A 50 11.48 8.46 3.56
C GLN A 50 11.23 8.31 2.05
N VAL A 51 10.08 8.80 1.57
CA VAL A 51 9.65 8.63 0.18
C VAL A 51 10.18 9.78 -0.67
N THR A 52 11.09 9.47 -1.58
CA THR A 52 11.85 10.48 -2.33
C THR A 52 11.39 10.70 -3.77
N GLY A 53 10.59 9.81 -4.32
CA GLY A 53 10.06 9.93 -5.68
C GLY A 53 9.24 8.71 -6.11
N LYS A 54 8.46 8.88 -7.17
CA LYS A 54 7.58 7.83 -7.68
C LYS A 54 8.34 6.61 -8.20
N GLU A 55 9.39 6.84 -8.97
CA GLU A 55 10.21 5.78 -9.59
C GLU A 55 11.51 5.53 -8.80
N THR A 56 11.47 5.73 -7.49
CA THR A 56 12.59 5.44 -6.60
C THR A 56 12.33 4.18 -5.77
N PRO A 57 13.37 3.50 -5.25
CA PRO A 57 13.18 2.36 -4.34
C PRO A 57 12.23 2.65 -3.18
N SER A 58 12.26 3.85 -2.62
CA SER A 58 11.37 4.23 -1.53
C SER A 58 9.91 4.38 -1.97
N GLY A 59 9.67 4.90 -3.18
CA GLY A 59 8.33 4.99 -3.76
C GLY A 59 7.75 3.61 -4.09
N GLU A 60 8.56 2.73 -4.66
CA GLU A 60 8.17 1.35 -4.95
C GLU A 60 7.81 0.59 -3.67
N MET A 61 8.65 0.66 -2.64
CA MET A 61 8.42 0.01 -1.35
C MET A 61 7.19 0.58 -0.63
N PHE A 62 6.97 1.89 -0.68
CA PHE A 62 5.76 2.51 -0.14
C PHE A 62 4.49 1.95 -0.81
N ARG A 63 4.47 1.89 -2.15
CA ARG A 63 3.31 1.36 -2.90
C ARG A 63 3.10 -0.13 -2.62
N LEU A 64 4.15 -0.91 -2.61
CA LEU A 64 4.06 -2.35 -2.34
C LEU A 64 3.55 -2.63 -0.92
N TYR A 65 4.07 -1.89 0.07
CA TYR A 65 3.64 -2.00 1.46
C TYR A 65 2.15 -1.64 1.63
N ASN A 66 1.76 -0.50 1.06
CA ASN A 66 0.37 -0.06 1.09
C ASN A 66 -0.58 -1.03 0.35
N ALA A 67 -0.14 -1.57 -0.78
CA ALA A 67 -0.91 -2.57 -1.53
C ALA A 67 -1.08 -3.88 -0.75
N ALA A 68 -0.01 -4.39 -0.15
CA ALA A 68 -0.03 -5.66 0.56
C ALA A 68 -0.89 -5.62 1.81
N PHE A 69 -0.85 -4.53 2.55
CA PHE A 69 -1.48 -4.43 3.88
C PHE A 69 -2.71 -3.54 3.92
N ALA A 70 -3.07 -2.89 2.82
CA ALA A 70 -4.22 -1.98 2.70
C ALA A 70 -4.26 -0.92 3.82
N ARG A 71 -3.09 -0.44 4.22
CA ARG A 71 -2.91 0.57 5.26
C ARG A 71 -1.70 1.45 4.99
N PHE A 72 -1.67 2.60 5.63
CA PHE A 72 -0.50 3.46 5.62
C PHE A 72 0.68 2.74 6.33
N PRO A 73 1.90 2.76 5.77
CA PRO A 73 3.04 2.10 6.38
C PRO A 73 3.37 2.67 7.75
N ASP A 74 3.93 1.85 8.63
CA ASP A 74 4.68 2.34 9.78
C ASP A 74 6.11 2.73 9.37
N ALA A 75 6.65 3.77 9.97
CA ALA A 75 7.93 4.35 9.55
C ALA A 75 9.09 3.36 9.64
N SER A 76 9.17 2.57 10.71
CA SER A 76 10.23 1.59 10.92
C SER A 76 10.13 0.39 9.96
N GLY A 77 8.92 -0.09 9.69
CA GLY A 77 8.68 -1.16 8.74
C GLY A 77 9.04 -0.74 7.31
N LEU A 78 8.66 0.47 6.92
CA LEU A 78 9.01 1.01 5.61
C LEU A 78 10.53 1.19 5.47
N GLU A 79 11.22 1.75 6.48
CA GLU A 79 12.69 1.88 6.51
C GLU A 79 13.38 0.52 6.32
N TYR A 80 12.95 -0.50 7.05
CA TYR A 80 13.48 -1.84 6.94
C TYR A 80 13.42 -2.39 5.50
N TRP A 81 12.27 -2.27 4.85
CA TRP A 81 12.09 -2.80 3.50
C TRP A 81 12.78 -1.94 2.43
N ILE A 82 12.83 -0.61 2.61
CA ILE A 82 13.63 0.26 1.73
C ILE A 82 15.10 -0.13 1.80
N ASP A 83 15.66 -0.37 2.99
CA ASP A 83 17.04 -0.79 3.16
C ASP A 83 17.33 -2.15 2.51
N LYS A 84 16.45 -3.12 2.69
CA LYS A 84 16.57 -4.44 2.07
C LYS A 84 16.59 -4.38 0.55
N PHE A 85 15.66 -3.62 -0.01
CA PHE A 85 15.53 -3.45 -1.46
C PHE A 85 16.68 -2.62 -2.04
N SER A 86 17.00 -1.47 -1.44
CA SER A 86 18.04 -0.56 -1.93
C SER A 86 19.44 -1.14 -1.83
N SER A 87 19.70 -1.98 -0.84
CA SER A 87 21.00 -2.67 -0.67
C SER A 87 21.16 -3.89 -1.60
N GLY A 88 20.10 -4.28 -2.32
CA GLY A 88 20.10 -5.46 -3.18
C GLY A 88 20.09 -6.80 -2.45
N VAL A 89 19.80 -6.79 -1.13
CA VAL A 89 19.61 -8.03 -0.35
C VAL A 89 18.37 -8.77 -0.80
N ASP A 90 17.27 -8.04 -0.99
CA ASP A 90 16.03 -8.56 -1.52
C ASP A 90 15.62 -7.76 -2.78
N ASP A 91 15.20 -8.45 -3.82
CA ASP A 91 14.53 -7.82 -4.94
C ASP A 91 13.02 -7.61 -4.63
N GLU A 92 12.32 -6.91 -5.51
CA GLU A 92 10.89 -6.62 -5.34
C GLU A 92 10.04 -7.88 -5.18
N ARG A 93 10.41 -8.98 -5.86
CA ARG A 93 9.72 -10.27 -5.80
C ARG A 93 9.90 -10.93 -4.44
N ALA A 94 11.11 -10.90 -3.88
CA ALA A 94 11.41 -11.42 -2.57
C ALA A 94 10.64 -10.66 -1.49
N VAL A 95 10.56 -9.33 -1.59
CA VAL A 95 9.77 -8.51 -0.67
C VAL A 95 8.29 -8.84 -0.79
N ALA A 96 7.74 -8.88 -2.00
CA ALA A 96 6.33 -9.19 -2.23
C ALA A 96 5.96 -10.60 -1.75
N SER A 97 6.82 -11.60 -1.96
CA SER A 97 6.65 -12.95 -1.44
C SER A 97 6.61 -12.97 0.09
N SER A 98 7.55 -12.25 0.73
CA SER A 98 7.58 -12.11 2.20
C SER A 98 6.31 -11.47 2.75
N PHE A 99 5.75 -10.49 2.05
CA PHE A 99 4.49 -9.85 2.45
C PHE A 99 3.31 -10.80 2.35
N ILE A 100 3.19 -11.54 1.25
CA ILE A 100 2.11 -12.53 1.05
C ILE A 100 2.15 -13.65 2.10
N GLU A 101 3.34 -14.05 2.54
CA GLU A 101 3.52 -15.10 3.54
C GLU A 101 3.32 -14.59 4.98
N SER A 102 3.17 -13.29 5.19
CA SER A 102 3.04 -12.69 6.52
C SER A 102 1.68 -12.99 7.16
N PRO A 103 1.61 -13.08 8.50
CA PRO A 103 0.34 -13.20 9.22
C PRO A 103 -0.61 -12.03 8.96
N GLU A 104 -0.09 -10.81 8.85
CA GLU A 104 -0.89 -9.62 8.57
C GLU A 104 -1.58 -9.70 7.20
N PHE A 105 -0.88 -10.21 6.19
CA PHE A 105 -1.49 -10.42 4.87
C PHE A 105 -2.64 -11.43 4.95
N ALA A 106 -2.46 -12.52 5.70
CA ALA A 106 -3.51 -13.51 5.92
C ALA A 106 -4.74 -12.92 6.65
N GLU A 107 -4.55 -11.97 7.55
CA GLU A 107 -5.64 -11.23 8.21
C GLU A 107 -6.41 -10.34 7.23
N ARG A 108 -5.70 -9.68 6.30
CA ARG A 108 -6.28 -8.73 5.33
C ARG A 108 -6.97 -9.40 4.15
N TYR A 109 -6.39 -10.48 3.65
CA TYR A 109 -6.85 -11.18 2.44
C TYR A 109 -7.54 -12.51 2.76
N GLY A 110 -7.28 -13.10 3.92
CA GLY A 110 -7.71 -14.43 4.31
C GLY A 110 -6.63 -15.50 4.09
N ALA A 111 -6.51 -16.45 5.03
CA ALA A 111 -5.45 -17.47 5.01
C ALA A 111 -5.57 -18.48 3.86
N ASN A 112 -6.79 -18.75 3.38
CA ASN A 112 -7.08 -19.78 2.38
C ASN A 112 -8.09 -19.29 1.33
N VAL A 113 -7.93 -18.05 0.86
CA VAL A 113 -8.83 -17.51 -0.17
C VAL A 113 -8.56 -18.13 -1.54
N SER A 114 -9.63 -18.26 -2.33
CA SER A 114 -9.52 -18.63 -3.74
C SER A 114 -8.79 -17.55 -4.54
N ASN A 115 -8.26 -17.93 -5.71
CA ASN A 115 -7.69 -16.95 -6.65
C ASN A 115 -8.72 -15.87 -7.04
N ALA A 116 -9.98 -16.26 -7.23
CA ALA A 116 -11.06 -15.32 -7.51
C ALA A 116 -11.19 -14.26 -6.41
N LYS A 117 -11.30 -14.69 -5.17
CA LYS A 117 -11.40 -13.76 -4.02
C LYS A 117 -10.15 -12.92 -3.83
N PHE A 118 -8.98 -13.48 -4.08
CA PHE A 118 -7.72 -12.75 -4.02
C PHE A 118 -7.69 -11.58 -5.02
N VAL A 119 -8.08 -11.82 -6.29
CA VAL A 119 -8.15 -10.76 -7.31
C VAL A 119 -9.17 -9.69 -6.94
N GLU A 120 -10.39 -10.08 -6.52
CA GLU A 120 -11.40 -9.12 -6.06
C GLU A 120 -10.88 -8.22 -4.94
N THR A 121 -10.19 -8.82 -3.96
CA THR A 121 -9.65 -8.09 -2.81
C THR A 121 -8.54 -7.13 -3.22
N LEU A 122 -7.70 -7.50 -4.19
CA LEU A 122 -6.68 -6.59 -4.73
C LEU A 122 -7.29 -5.32 -5.34
N TYR A 123 -8.35 -5.44 -6.13
CA TYR A 123 -9.04 -4.28 -6.67
C TYR A 123 -9.52 -3.32 -5.59
N VAL A 124 -10.14 -3.86 -4.54
CA VAL A 124 -10.64 -3.05 -3.42
C VAL A 124 -9.50 -2.47 -2.59
N ASN A 125 -8.53 -3.29 -2.18
CA ASN A 125 -7.48 -2.86 -1.25
C ASN A 125 -6.43 -1.96 -1.90
N VAL A 126 -6.10 -2.17 -3.17
CA VAL A 126 -5.05 -1.41 -3.85
C VAL A 126 -5.64 -0.22 -4.61
N LEU A 127 -6.69 -0.46 -5.39
CA LEU A 127 -7.26 0.53 -6.29
C LEU A 127 -8.51 1.23 -5.72
N GLY A 128 -9.02 0.77 -4.58
CA GLY A 128 -10.16 1.39 -3.89
C GLY A 128 -11.48 1.31 -4.67
N ARG A 129 -11.63 0.32 -5.54
CA ARG A 129 -12.82 0.15 -6.38
C ARG A 129 -13.14 -1.31 -6.65
N ASP A 130 -14.34 -1.58 -7.12
CA ASP A 130 -14.71 -2.88 -7.66
C ASP A 130 -13.94 -3.18 -8.95
N TYR A 131 -13.78 -4.45 -9.26
CA TYR A 131 -13.13 -4.86 -10.50
C TYR A 131 -13.97 -4.54 -11.73
N ASP A 132 -13.30 -4.28 -12.85
CA ASP A 132 -13.88 -4.40 -14.17
C ASP A 132 -13.77 -5.86 -14.65
N GLN A 133 -14.76 -6.31 -15.41
CA GLN A 133 -14.86 -7.72 -15.78
C GLN A 133 -13.72 -8.20 -16.68
N GLU A 134 -13.21 -7.34 -17.54
CA GLU A 134 -12.12 -7.68 -18.46
C GLU A 134 -10.81 -7.89 -17.70
N GLY A 135 -10.43 -6.93 -16.84
CA GLY A 135 -9.25 -7.01 -15.99
C GLY A 135 -9.32 -8.18 -15.02
N TYR A 136 -10.47 -8.39 -14.40
CA TYR A 136 -10.69 -9.54 -13.51
C TYR A 136 -10.45 -10.87 -14.21
N ASN A 137 -11.04 -11.06 -15.39
CA ASN A 137 -10.87 -12.29 -16.17
C ASN A 137 -9.40 -12.51 -16.58
N TYR A 138 -8.71 -11.45 -16.97
CA TYR A 138 -7.29 -11.48 -17.33
C TYR A 138 -6.43 -11.97 -16.16
N TRP A 139 -6.54 -11.31 -15.01
CA TRP A 139 -5.74 -11.64 -13.83
C TRP A 139 -6.07 -13.02 -13.25
N LEU A 140 -7.35 -13.33 -13.12
CA LEU A 140 -7.78 -14.64 -12.64
C LEU A 140 -7.32 -15.76 -13.59
N GLY A 141 -7.40 -15.53 -14.90
CA GLY A 141 -6.92 -16.47 -15.90
C GLY A 141 -5.42 -16.76 -15.76
N ASN A 142 -4.61 -15.72 -15.56
CA ASN A 142 -3.17 -15.85 -15.37
C ASN A 142 -2.81 -16.62 -14.09
N LEU A 143 -3.50 -16.34 -12.98
CA LEU A 143 -3.31 -17.08 -11.74
C LEU A 143 -3.70 -18.56 -11.87
N ASN A 144 -4.84 -18.85 -12.45
CA ASN A 144 -5.35 -20.21 -12.59
C ASN A 144 -4.52 -21.04 -13.56
N ALA A 145 -3.94 -20.42 -14.59
CA ALA A 145 -3.06 -21.07 -15.54
C ALA A 145 -1.60 -21.20 -15.06
N GLY A 146 -1.26 -20.61 -13.90
CA GLY A 146 0.09 -20.60 -13.37
C GLY A 146 1.07 -19.73 -14.18
N ILE A 147 0.56 -18.78 -14.99
CA ILE A 147 1.36 -17.82 -15.73
C ILE A 147 1.98 -16.80 -14.78
N GLU A 148 1.22 -16.38 -13.77
CA GLU A 148 1.66 -15.49 -12.71
C GLU A 148 1.36 -16.10 -11.33
N THR A 149 2.22 -15.78 -10.37
CA THR A 149 2.03 -16.09 -8.95
C THR A 149 1.25 -14.96 -8.27
N ARG A 150 0.77 -15.20 -7.05
CA ARG A 150 0.09 -14.16 -6.26
C ARG A 150 0.99 -12.97 -5.94
N TYR A 151 2.27 -13.20 -5.66
CA TYR A 151 3.20 -12.10 -5.40
C TYR A 151 3.49 -11.26 -6.66
N GLU A 152 3.57 -11.87 -7.83
CA GLU A 152 3.70 -11.15 -9.11
C GLU A 152 2.44 -10.32 -9.40
N LEU A 153 1.27 -10.84 -9.08
CA LEU A 153 0.02 -10.11 -9.22
C LEU A 153 -0.04 -8.91 -8.26
N LEU A 154 0.38 -9.10 -7.01
CA LEU A 154 0.48 -8.01 -6.03
C LEU A 154 1.40 -6.89 -6.54
N LEU A 155 2.57 -7.24 -7.09
CA LEU A 155 3.48 -6.29 -7.72
C LEU A 155 2.84 -5.57 -8.90
N GLY A 156 2.16 -6.30 -9.78
CA GLY A 156 1.46 -5.74 -10.93
C GLY A 156 0.42 -4.68 -10.51
N PHE A 157 -0.33 -4.94 -9.44
CA PHE A 157 -1.27 -3.97 -8.89
C PHE A 157 -0.59 -2.78 -8.21
N ALA A 158 0.46 -3.04 -7.42
CA ALA A 158 1.23 -1.98 -6.75
C ALA A 158 1.84 -1.00 -7.75
N GLU A 159 2.36 -1.49 -8.88
CA GLU A 159 3.03 -0.71 -9.91
C GLU A 159 2.14 -0.30 -11.09
N ALA A 160 0.84 -0.62 -11.05
CA ALA A 160 -0.10 -0.17 -12.06
C ALA A 160 -0.20 1.37 -12.10
N ASP A 161 -0.39 1.92 -13.30
CA ASP A 161 -0.50 3.38 -13.51
C ASP A 161 -1.58 4.00 -12.63
N GLU A 162 -2.70 3.30 -12.42
CA GLU A 162 -3.78 3.74 -11.55
C GLU A 162 -3.31 3.88 -10.08
N ASN A 163 -2.54 2.92 -9.56
CA ASN A 163 -1.97 3.02 -8.21
C ASN A 163 -0.85 4.06 -8.11
N LYS A 164 -0.04 4.21 -9.16
CA LYS A 164 0.96 5.29 -9.25
C LYS A 164 0.31 6.68 -9.25
N ALA A 165 -0.87 6.83 -9.84
CA ALA A 165 -1.63 8.07 -9.76
C ALA A 165 -2.13 8.35 -8.33
N LEU A 166 -2.62 7.33 -7.62
CA LEU A 166 -3.01 7.45 -6.21
C LEU A 166 -1.80 7.80 -5.32
N PHE A 167 -0.65 7.21 -5.58
CA PHE A 167 0.60 7.56 -4.90
C PHE A 167 0.97 9.04 -5.10
N THR A 168 0.88 9.55 -6.33
CA THR A 168 1.15 10.96 -6.61
C THR A 168 0.16 11.87 -5.87
N GLU A 169 -1.12 11.50 -5.80
CA GLU A 169 -2.12 12.22 -5.02
C GLU A 169 -1.77 12.25 -3.52
N MET A 170 -1.31 11.12 -2.97
CA MET A 170 -0.97 11.01 -1.54
C MET A 170 0.30 11.77 -1.16
N THR A 171 1.32 11.71 -2.01
CA THR A 171 2.67 12.18 -1.67
C THR A 171 3.02 13.54 -2.27
N GLY A 172 2.34 13.94 -3.33
CA GLY A 172 2.73 15.09 -4.15
C GLY A 172 3.97 14.85 -5.03
N LEU A 173 4.47 13.61 -5.10
CA LEU A 173 5.66 13.22 -5.86
C LEU A 173 5.30 12.67 -7.25
N SER A 174 6.08 13.03 -8.22
CA SER A 174 5.97 12.57 -9.61
C SER A 174 7.08 11.59 -9.99
#